data_0aaaf71213808e69319e71ee19ae5f40
#
_entry.id   0aaaf71213808e69319e71ee19ae5f40
#
_cell.length_a   1.000
_cell.length_b   1.000
_cell.length_c   1.000
_cell.angle_alpha   90.00
_cell.angle_beta   90.00
_cell.angle_gamma   90.00
#
_symmetry.space_group_name_H-M   'P 1'
#
loop_
_entity.id
_entity.type
_entity.pdbx_description
1 polymer ?
#
loop_
_entity_poly.entity_id
_entity_poly.type
_entity_poly.pdbx_seq_one_letter_code
_entity_poly.pdbx_strand_id
1 'polypeptide(L)' 'MYKEYMLKCDCWNPLDGIWEENVELFFDTEKEMREYIESQGKGIRIEAMFRLTKIEW' A
#
# COMPACT_ATOMS: atom_id res chain seq x y z
N MET A 1 5.81 -14.84 7.28
CA MET A 1 5.22 -13.96 8.31
C MET A 1 3.91 -13.36 7.80
N TYR A 2 2.89 -13.33 8.62
CA TYR A 2 1.59 -12.78 8.24
C TYR A 2 1.62 -11.26 8.33
N LYS A 3 1.25 -10.60 7.22
CA LYS A 3 1.16 -9.13 7.19
C LYS A 3 -0.30 -8.73 7.32
N GLU A 4 -0.58 -7.91 8.30
CA GLU A 4 -1.94 -7.60 8.73
C GLU A 4 -2.62 -6.49 7.92
N TYR A 5 -1.85 -5.65 7.26
CA TYR A 5 -2.40 -4.48 6.55
C TYR A 5 -2.10 -4.53 5.06
N MET A 6 -3.09 -4.18 4.28
CA MET A 6 -2.96 -4.08 2.83
C MET A 6 -3.35 -2.68 2.36
N LEU A 7 -2.54 -2.13 1.48
CA LEU A 7 -2.81 -0.85 0.82
C LEU A 7 -3.05 -1.12 -0.66
N LYS A 8 -4.20 -0.69 -1.17
CA LYS A 8 -4.50 -0.75 -2.59
C LYS A 8 -4.42 0.66 -3.16
N CYS A 9 -3.55 0.85 -4.12
CA CYS A 9 -3.22 2.19 -4.62
C CYS A 9 -2.68 2.16 -6.03
N ASP A 10 -2.56 3.36 -6.60
CA ASP A 10 -1.81 3.58 -7.83
C ASP A 10 -0.51 4.29 -7.44
N CYS A 11 0.60 3.88 -8.05
CA CYS A 11 1.90 4.45 -7.78
C CYS A 11 2.49 5.10 -9.02
N TRP A 12 3.08 6.29 -8.86
CA TRP A 12 3.77 6.95 -9.95
C TRP A 12 5.15 6.33 -10.16
N ASN A 13 5.42 5.94 -11.40
CA ASN A 13 6.73 5.43 -11.78
C ASN A 13 7.48 6.52 -12.55
N PRO A 14 8.45 7.21 -11.92
CA PRO A 14 9.17 8.30 -12.57
C PRO A 14 10.11 7.82 -13.68
N LEU A 15 10.54 6.57 -13.65
CA LEU A 15 11.42 6.04 -14.68
C LEU A 15 10.71 5.88 -16.01
N ASP A 16 9.46 5.41 -15.97
CA ASP A 16 8.65 5.18 -17.15
C ASP A 16 7.66 6.32 -17.43
N GLY A 17 7.49 7.23 -16.48
CA GLY A 17 6.56 8.35 -16.61
C GLY A 17 5.10 7.92 -16.68
N ILE A 18 4.74 6.84 -16.01
CA ILE A 18 3.38 6.31 -15.99
C ILE A 18 2.92 6.03 -14.57
N TRP A 19 1.59 5.91 -14.39
CA TRP A 19 1.01 5.42 -13.16
C TRP A 19 0.85 3.91 -13.24
N GLU A 20 1.40 3.22 -12.26
CA GLU A 20 1.15 1.80 -12.08
C GLU A 20 -0.14 1.65 -11.30
N GLU A 21 -1.16 1.04 -11.92
CA GLU A 21 -2.48 0.92 -11.34
C GLU A 21 -2.68 -0.43 -10.65
N ASN A 22 -3.61 -0.44 -9.68
CA ASN A 22 -3.99 -1.67 -8.95
C ASN A 22 -2.83 -2.33 -8.23
N VAL A 23 -1.98 -1.52 -7.63
CA VAL A 23 -0.86 -2.03 -6.83
C VAL A 23 -1.38 -2.42 -5.44
N GLU A 24 -1.00 -3.61 -5.00
CA GLU A 24 -1.31 -4.11 -3.67
C GLU A 24 -0.04 -4.24 -2.86
N LEU A 25 0.04 -3.52 -1.74
CA LEU A 25 1.20 -3.52 -0.86
C LEU A 25 0.79 -4.01 0.52
N PHE A 26 1.66 -4.77 1.15
CA PHE A 26 1.39 -5.39 2.44
C PHE A 26 2.36 -4.90 3.50
N PHE A 27 1.83 -4.64 4.69
CA PHE A 27 2.61 -4.10 5.81
C PHE A 27 2.29 -4.86 7.09
N ASP A 28 3.28 -4.92 7.97
CA ASP A 28 3.11 -5.59 9.27
C ASP A 28 2.30 -4.75 10.25
N THR A 29 2.43 -3.42 10.18
CA THR A 29 1.73 -2.50 11.07
C THR A 29 1.10 -1.35 10.29
N GLU A 30 0.07 -0.75 10.90
CA GLU A 30 -0.57 0.44 10.34
C GLU A 30 0.42 1.60 10.24
N LYS A 31 1.30 1.72 11.23
CA LYS A 31 2.32 2.77 11.25
C LYS A 31 3.22 2.69 10.03
N GLU A 32 3.70 1.50 9.70
CA GLU A 32 4.54 1.31 8.51
C GLU A 32 3.80 1.68 7.23
N MET A 33 2.54 1.31 7.13
CA MET A 33 1.72 1.66 5.98
C MET A 33 1.58 3.18 5.84
N ARG A 34 1.30 3.88 6.93
CA ARG A 34 1.15 5.33 6.92
C ARG A 34 2.46 6.04 6.61
N GLU A 35 3.56 5.55 7.14
CA GLU A 35 4.88 6.10 6.84
C GLU A 35 5.24 5.95 5.37
N TYR A 36 4.88 4.81 4.79
CA TYR A 36 5.08 4.59 3.36
C TYR A 36 4.29 5.61 2.52
N ILE A 37 3.02 5.81 2.87
CA ILE A 37 2.16 6.77 2.17
C ILE A 37 2.76 8.17 2.24
N GLU A 38 3.21 8.60 3.41
CA GLU A 38 3.84 9.91 3.58
C GLU A 38 5.11 10.03 2.74
N SER A 39 5.91 8.98 2.65
CA SER A 39 7.16 9.01 1.90
C SER A 39 6.94 9.17 0.40
N GLN A 40 5.79 8.76 -0.11
CA GLN A 40 5.47 8.86 -1.53
C GLN A 40 4.97 10.25 -1.94
N GLY A 41 4.48 11.02 -0.98
CA GLY A 41 3.97 12.36 -1.26
C GLY A 41 2.88 12.36 -2.33
N LYS A 42 3.13 13.05 -3.44
CA LYS A 42 2.16 13.14 -4.55
C LYS A 42 2.23 11.96 -5.52
N GLY A 43 3.17 11.06 -5.31
CA GLY A 43 3.39 9.90 -6.18
C GLY A 43 2.52 8.69 -5.86
N ILE A 44 1.44 8.87 -5.12
CA ILE A 44 0.56 7.79 -4.75
C ILE A 44 -0.90 8.26 -4.78
N ARG A 45 -1.76 7.37 -5.28
CA ARG A 45 -3.23 7.57 -5.23
C ARG A 45 -3.81 6.41 -4.46
N ILE A 46 -4.39 6.67 -3.31
CA ILE A 46 -4.91 5.63 -2.43
C ILE A 46 -6.34 5.28 -2.86
N GLU A 47 -6.56 4.02 -3.19
CA GLU A 47 -7.89 3.51 -3.48
C GLU A 47 -8.57 3.00 -2.21
N ALA A 48 -7.86 2.17 -1.44
CA ALA A 48 -8.40 1.61 -0.21
C ALA A 48 -7.29 1.12 0.70
N MET A 49 -7.60 1.08 1.99
CA MET A 49 -6.73 0.51 3.01
C MET A 49 -7.52 -0.55 3.76
N PHE A 50 -6.91 -1.71 3.98
CA PHE A 50 -7.56 -2.83 4.62
C PHE A 50 -6.75 -3.33 5.80
N ARG A 51 -7.48 -3.77 6.82
CA ARG A 51 -6.89 -4.59 7.86
C ARG A 51 -7.34 -6.02 7.61
N LEU A 52 -6.36 -6.89 7.40
CA LEU A 52 -6.62 -8.28 7.12
C LEU A 52 -6.75 -9.06 8.42
N THR A 53 -7.70 -9.99 8.46
CA THR A 53 -7.89 -10.84 9.63
C THR A 53 -7.43 -12.25 9.31
N LYS A 54 -6.54 -12.76 10.14
CA LYS A 54 -6.09 -14.14 10.01
C LYS A 54 -7.23 -15.09 10.39
N ILE A 55 -7.49 -16.06 9.51
CA ILE A 55 -8.49 -17.10 9.77
C ILE A 55 -7.76 -18.29 10.38
N GLU A 56 -8.23 -18.72 11.53
CA GLU A 56 -7.69 -19.89 12.21
C GLU A 56 -8.67 -21.05 12.13
N TRP A 57 -8.12 -22.24 11.87
CA TRP A 57 -8.87 -23.47 11.73
C TRP A 57 -9.01 -24.22 13.06
#